data_156513c2d9d8686577a66641257f52bd
#
_entry.id   156513c2d9d8686577a66641257f52bd
#
_cell.length_a   1.000
_cell.length_b   1.000
_cell.length_c   1.000
_cell.angle_alpha   90.00
_cell.angle_beta   90.00
_cell.angle_gamma   90.00
#
_symmetry.space_group_name_H-M   'P 1'
#
loop_
_entity.id
_entity.type
_entity.pdbx_description
1 polymer ?
#
loop_
_entity_poly.entity_id
_entity_poly.type
_entity_poly.pdbx_seq_one_letter_code
_entity_poly.pdbx_strand_id
1 'polypeptide(L)'
;IMADWIQQNFPDIYRIGMQGVNSWPDAIYATLYMTVISFIIGGLLGLVMGLFLVLTGPRGVIENKFVFQILDKITSIFRAIPFIILLAILKGFTYFIVGTNLGMTAALVPLSAATFPFFARQVQVVLADLDRGVIEAAQASGATLWDTIKVYLSEGLPELVRVSTVTLISLVGETAMAGAIGAGGLGYIAI
;
A
#
# COMPACT_ATOMS: atom_id res chain seq x y z
N ILE A 1 8.56 -34.80 -2.53
CA ILE A 1 9.62 -35.07 -1.54
C ILE A 1 9.32 -34.37 -0.20
N MET A 2 9.15 -33.03 -0.15
CA MET A 2 8.84 -32.31 1.12
C MET A 2 7.42 -32.59 1.61
N ALA A 3 6.43 -32.57 0.72
CA ALA A 3 5.03 -32.88 1.04
C ALA A 3 4.87 -34.31 1.56
N ASP A 4 5.51 -35.29 0.93
CA ASP A 4 5.45 -36.72 1.33
C ASP A 4 6.10 -36.93 2.71
N TRP A 5 7.20 -36.23 2.99
CA TRP A 5 7.86 -36.27 4.30
C TRP A 5 6.97 -35.69 5.40
N ILE A 6 6.31 -34.53 5.14
CA ILE A 6 5.38 -33.90 6.11
C ILE A 6 4.17 -34.80 6.32
N GLN A 7 3.64 -35.40 5.26
CA GLN A 7 2.52 -36.33 5.34
C GLN A 7 2.82 -37.56 6.20
N GLN A 8 4.05 -38.10 6.10
CA GLN A 8 4.46 -39.28 6.88
C GLN A 8 4.74 -38.97 8.35
N ASN A 9 5.36 -37.80 8.64
CA ASN A 9 5.81 -37.49 10.00
C ASN A 9 4.81 -36.63 10.78
N PHE A 10 3.95 -35.89 10.09
CA PHE A 10 2.97 -34.97 10.69
C PHE A 10 1.65 -35.01 9.92
N PRO A 11 0.91 -36.12 9.93
CA PRO A 11 -0.29 -36.33 9.11
C PRO A 11 -1.39 -35.30 9.39
N ASP A 12 -1.54 -34.84 10.64
CA ASP A 12 -2.53 -33.83 10.99
C ASP A 12 -2.16 -32.44 10.46
N ILE A 13 -0.89 -32.07 10.52
CA ILE A 13 -0.40 -30.81 9.92
C ILE A 13 -0.55 -30.86 8.41
N TYR A 14 -0.26 -31.99 7.76
CA TYR A 14 -0.47 -32.18 6.33
C TYR A 14 -1.95 -32.05 5.95
N ARG A 15 -2.83 -32.72 6.68
CA ARG A 15 -4.28 -32.74 6.43
C ARG A 15 -4.88 -31.34 6.61
N ILE A 16 -4.53 -30.61 7.68
CA ILE A 16 -5.04 -29.28 7.97
C ILE A 16 -4.41 -28.24 7.05
N GLY A 17 -3.12 -28.36 6.79
CA GLY A 17 -2.35 -27.35 6.08
C GLY A 17 -2.29 -27.50 4.56
N MET A 18 -2.47 -28.71 4.01
CA MET A 18 -2.28 -28.99 2.57
C MET A 18 -3.54 -29.49 1.86
N GLN A 19 -4.58 -29.87 2.59
CA GLN A 19 -5.83 -30.37 2.03
C GLN A 19 -7.00 -29.54 2.56
N GLY A 20 -7.76 -28.91 1.67
CA GLY A 20 -8.96 -28.14 2.02
C GLY A 20 -9.02 -26.75 1.38
N VAL A 21 -10.16 -26.10 1.53
CA VAL A 21 -10.47 -24.80 0.93
C VAL A 21 -9.57 -23.66 1.43
N ASN A 22 -8.85 -23.86 2.54
CA ASN A 22 -7.90 -22.89 3.11
C ASN A 22 -6.54 -23.55 3.35
N SER A 23 -6.04 -24.30 2.36
CA SER A 23 -4.71 -24.89 2.44
C SER A 23 -3.63 -23.82 2.54
N TRP A 24 -2.46 -24.17 3.10
CA TRP A 24 -1.32 -23.23 3.17
C TRP A 24 -0.95 -22.60 1.84
N PRO A 25 -0.91 -23.35 0.69
CA PRO A 25 -0.67 -22.76 -0.61
C PRO A 25 -1.71 -21.70 -0.99
N ASP A 26 -3.01 -21.99 -0.76
CA ASP A 26 -4.08 -21.05 -1.07
C ASP A 26 -4.01 -19.80 -0.19
N ALA A 27 -3.67 -19.96 1.08
CA ALA A 27 -3.50 -18.86 2.00
C ALA A 27 -2.30 -17.97 1.66
N ILE A 28 -1.17 -18.57 1.27
CA ILE A 28 -0.01 -17.83 0.77
C ILE A 28 -0.37 -17.07 -0.49
N TYR A 29 -1.03 -17.74 -1.44
CA TYR A 29 -1.50 -17.08 -2.67
C TYR A 29 -2.43 -15.90 -2.37
N ALA A 30 -3.44 -16.09 -1.52
CA ALA A 30 -4.38 -15.04 -1.15
C ALA A 30 -3.68 -13.84 -0.48
N THR A 31 -2.73 -14.10 0.43
CA THR A 31 -1.94 -13.05 1.07
C THR A 31 -1.09 -12.26 0.05
N LEU A 32 -0.37 -12.97 -0.83
CA LEU A 32 0.44 -12.35 -1.87
C LEU A 32 -0.44 -11.56 -2.86
N TYR A 33 -1.55 -12.13 -3.28
CA TYR A 33 -2.52 -11.46 -4.15
C TYR A 33 -3.03 -10.15 -3.54
N MET A 34 -3.53 -10.22 -2.29
CA MET A 34 -4.00 -9.03 -1.58
C MET A 34 -2.88 -7.99 -1.43
N THR A 35 -1.67 -8.39 -1.05
CA THR A 35 -0.54 -7.50 -0.87
C THR A 35 -0.15 -6.80 -2.18
N VAL A 36 0.08 -7.58 -3.24
CA VAL A 36 0.59 -7.03 -4.51
C VAL A 36 -0.45 -6.14 -5.18
N ILE A 37 -1.69 -6.60 -5.28
CA ILE A 37 -2.74 -5.83 -5.97
C ILE A 37 -3.08 -4.55 -5.19
N SER A 38 -3.22 -4.64 -3.86
CA SER A 38 -3.49 -3.45 -3.05
C SER A 38 -2.32 -2.46 -3.06
N PHE A 39 -1.06 -2.96 -3.11
CA PHE A 39 0.10 -2.09 -3.28
C PHE A 39 0.13 -1.42 -4.65
N ILE A 40 -0.22 -2.12 -5.73
CA ILE A 40 -0.28 -1.50 -7.06
C ILE A 40 -1.33 -0.38 -7.06
N ILE A 41 -2.53 -0.63 -6.58
CA ILE A 41 -3.63 0.36 -6.59
C ILE A 41 -3.33 1.49 -5.61
N GLY A 42 -3.14 1.17 -4.34
CA GLY A 42 -2.90 2.15 -3.27
C GLY A 42 -1.56 2.86 -3.41
N GLY A 43 -0.52 2.15 -3.89
CA GLY A 43 0.80 2.69 -4.14
C GLY A 43 0.84 3.68 -5.30
N LEU A 44 0.20 3.38 -6.43
CA LEU A 44 0.09 4.34 -7.55
C LEU A 44 -0.65 5.60 -7.14
N LEU A 45 -1.79 5.46 -6.46
CA LEU A 45 -2.53 6.61 -5.92
C LEU A 45 -1.69 7.38 -4.90
N GLY A 46 -0.97 6.66 -4.03
CA GLY A 46 -0.08 7.24 -3.03
C GLY A 46 1.11 7.97 -3.63
N LEU A 47 1.72 7.42 -4.70
CA LEU A 47 2.80 8.08 -5.43
C LEU A 47 2.33 9.42 -6.04
N VAL A 48 1.19 9.39 -6.70
CA VAL A 48 0.60 10.62 -7.30
C VAL A 48 0.29 11.65 -6.21
N MET A 49 -0.37 11.25 -5.13
CA MET A 49 -0.69 12.15 -4.02
C MET A 49 0.57 12.69 -3.33
N GLY A 50 1.58 11.84 -3.10
CA GLY A 50 2.86 12.24 -2.51
C GLY A 50 3.61 13.25 -3.37
N LEU A 51 3.62 13.06 -4.70
CA LEU A 51 4.15 14.03 -5.65
C LEU A 51 3.40 15.38 -5.55
N PHE A 52 2.06 15.36 -5.55
CA PHE A 52 1.28 16.59 -5.38
C PHE A 52 1.60 17.29 -4.06
N LEU A 53 1.77 16.56 -2.98
CA LEU A 53 2.16 17.12 -1.68
C LEU A 53 3.53 17.79 -1.73
N VAL A 54 4.51 17.21 -2.41
CA VAL A 54 5.84 17.83 -2.58
C VAL A 54 5.77 19.06 -3.48
N LEU A 55 5.11 18.94 -4.63
CA LEU A 55 5.05 20.02 -5.61
C LEU A 55 4.30 21.26 -5.09
N THR A 56 3.23 21.04 -4.31
CA THR A 56 2.40 22.14 -3.75
C THR A 56 2.83 22.58 -2.36
N GLY A 57 3.68 21.78 -1.71
CA GLY A 57 4.17 22.03 -0.35
C GLY A 57 5.10 23.24 -0.24
N PRO A 58 5.56 23.56 0.98
CA PRO A 58 6.48 24.67 1.21
C PRO A 58 7.75 24.52 0.36
N ARG A 59 8.05 25.54 -0.44
CA ARG A 59 9.16 25.57 -1.38
C ARG A 59 9.04 24.57 -2.55
N GLY A 60 7.85 24.02 -2.79
CA GLY A 60 7.56 23.19 -3.95
C GLY A 60 7.53 24.03 -5.25
N VAL A 61 7.70 23.35 -6.38
CA VAL A 61 7.79 24.01 -7.72
C VAL A 61 6.53 24.79 -8.10
N ILE A 62 5.38 24.32 -7.64
CA ILE A 62 4.06 24.97 -7.82
C ILE A 62 3.44 25.26 -6.45
N GLU A 63 4.23 25.83 -5.53
CA GLU A 63 3.80 26.08 -4.16
C GLU A 63 2.40 26.71 -4.10
N ASN A 64 1.48 25.98 -3.41
CA ASN A 64 0.13 26.46 -3.16
C ASN A 64 -0.33 25.99 -1.78
N LYS A 65 -0.25 26.90 -0.81
CA LYS A 65 -0.56 26.62 0.59
C LYS A 65 -1.97 26.03 0.81
N PHE A 66 -2.96 26.51 0.05
CA PHE A 66 -4.34 26.04 0.19
C PHE A 66 -4.50 24.59 -0.29
N VAL A 67 -3.99 24.28 -1.49
CA VAL A 67 -4.02 22.93 -2.05
C VAL A 67 -3.23 21.97 -1.15
N PHE A 68 -2.03 22.35 -0.76
CA PHE A 68 -1.20 21.56 0.14
C PHE A 68 -1.92 21.23 1.45
N GLN A 69 -2.54 22.22 2.11
CA GLN A 69 -3.24 21.98 3.37
C GLN A 69 -4.42 21.02 3.24
N ILE A 70 -5.16 21.07 2.13
CA ILE A 70 -6.26 20.13 1.87
C ILE A 70 -5.71 18.71 1.70
N LEU A 71 -4.72 18.53 0.83
CA LEU A 71 -4.13 17.22 0.55
C LEU A 71 -3.46 16.62 1.81
N ASP A 72 -2.75 17.45 2.56
CA ASP A 72 -2.10 17.06 3.81
C ASP A 72 -3.12 16.62 4.88
N LYS A 73 -4.21 17.35 5.03
CA LYS A 73 -5.29 16.99 5.95
C LYS A 73 -5.97 15.68 5.55
N ILE A 74 -6.30 15.50 4.27
CA ILE A 74 -6.88 14.24 3.76
C ILE A 74 -5.95 13.08 4.10
N THR A 75 -4.67 13.18 3.71
CA THR A 75 -3.67 12.14 3.99
C THR A 75 -3.54 11.85 5.49
N SER A 76 -3.54 12.89 6.32
CA SER A 76 -3.40 12.76 7.77
C SER A 76 -4.63 12.13 8.43
N ILE A 77 -5.85 12.49 8.00
CA ILE A 77 -7.09 11.91 8.52
C ILE A 77 -7.16 10.42 8.23
N PHE A 78 -6.90 10.01 6.97
CA PHE A 78 -6.94 8.59 6.62
C PHE A 78 -5.90 7.76 7.39
N ARG A 79 -4.70 8.30 7.63
CA ARG A 79 -3.66 7.63 8.42
C ARG A 79 -3.96 7.54 9.91
N ALA A 80 -4.82 8.41 10.44
CA ALA A 80 -5.23 8.37 11.83
C ALA A 80 -6.27 7.28 12.12
N ILE A 81 -6.94 6.75 11.08
CA ILE A 81 -7.96 5.71 11.22
C ILE A 81 -7.26 4.35 11.33
N PRO A 82 -7.41 3.60 12.43
CA PRO A 82 -6.93 2.23 12.51
C PRO A 82 -7.51 1.36 11.40
N PHE A 83 -6.71 0.47 10.80
CA PHE A 83 -7.11 -0.34 9.65
C PHE A 83 -8.40 -1.14 9.89
N ILE A 84 -8.57 -1.71 11.08
CA ILE A 84 -9.76 -2.48 11.44
C ILE A 84 -11.05 -1.62 11.44
N ILE A 85 -10.93 -0.33 11.80
CA ILE A 85 -12.05 0.62 11.73
C ILE A 85 -12.32 0.99 10.27
N LEU A 86 -11.27 1.18 9.46
CA LEU A 86 -11.38 1.46 8.04
C LEU A 86 -12.12 0.34 7.30
N LEU A 87 -11.82 -0.93 7.63
CA LEU A 87 -12.56 -2.09 7.14
C LEU A 87 -14.07 -1.97 7.41
N ALA A 88 -14.45 -1.59 8.63
CA ALA A 88 -15.86 -1.45 9.00
C ALA A 88 -16.55 -0.28 8.27
N ILE A 89 -15.88 0.88 8.18
CA ILE A 89 -16.41 2.08 7.51
C ILE A 89 -16.59 1.82 6.01
N LEU A 90 -15.63 1.17 5.37
CA LEU A 90 -15.64 0.93 3.92
C LEU A 90 -16.51 -0.26 3.49
N LYS A 91 -17.15 -0.99 4.42
CA LYS A 91 -17.97 -2.16 4.12
C LYS A 91 -19.04 -1.89 3.05
N GLY A 92 -19.80 -0.80 3.18
CA GLY A 92 -20.83 -0.42 2.19
C GLY A 92 -20.23 -0.08 0.83
N PHE A 93 -19.10 0.63 0.82
CA PHE A 93 -18.38 1.01 -0.40
C PHE A 93 -17.74 -0.22 -1.08
N THR A 94 -17.17 -1.13 -0.29
CA THR A 94 -16.63 -2.40 -0.78
C THR A 94 -17.72 -3.24 -1.46
N TYR A 95 -18.88 -3.37 -0.82
CA TYR A 95 -20.01 -4.09 -1.40
C TYR A 95 -20.49 -3.47 -2.71
N PHE A 96 -20.53 -2.14 -2.78
CA PHE A 96 -20.92 -1.41 -4.01
C PHE A 96 -19.95 -1.69 -5.17
N ILE A 97 -18.64 -1.78 -4.93
CA ILE A 97 -17.62 -2.01 -5.97
C ILE A 97 -17.50 -3.49 -6.34
N VAL A 98 -17.45 -4.37 -5.34
CA VAL A 98 -17.07 -5.78 -5.52
C VAL A 98 -18.27 -6.72 -5.48
N GLY A 99 -19.43 -6.28 -4.96
CA GLY A 99 -20.65 -7.10 -4.79
C GLY A 99 -20.60 -8.04 -3.58
N THR A 100 -19.49 -8.07 -2.83
CA THR A 100 -19.33 -8.86 -1.62
C THR A 100 -18.47 -8.13 -0.59
N ASN A 101 -18.60 -8.52 0.68
CA ASN A 101 -17.75 -8.03 1.78
C ASN A 101 -16.79 -9.10 2.30
N LEU A 102 -16.77 -10.28 1.69
CA LEU A 102 -15.95 -11.41 2.10
C LEU A 102 -15.03 -11.84 0.96
N GLY A 103 -13.90 -12.46 1.36
CA GLY A 103 -12.91 -12.97 0.44
C GLY A 103 -11.81 -11.95 0.06
N MET A 104 -10.78 -12.45 -0.59
CA MET A 104 -9.56 -11.70 -0.93
C MET A 104 -9.84 -10.48 -1.83
N THR A 105 -10.80 -10.56 -2.75
CA THR A 105 -11.15 -9.45 -3.66
C THR A 105 -11.84 -8.29 -2.93
N ALA A 106 -12.70 -8.59 -1.94
CA ALA A 106 -13.34 -7.57 -1.13
C ALA A 106 -12.30 -6.82 -0.27
N ALA A 107 -11.29 -7.52 0.26
CA ALA A 107 -10.23 -6.93 1.05
C ALA A 107 -9.35 -5.92 0.28
N LEU A 108 -9.29 -6.00 -1.05
CA LEU A 108 -8.49 -5.08 -1.87
C LEU A 108 -8.90 -3.61 -1.67
N VAL A 109 -10.20 -3.35 -1.50
CA VAL A 109 -10.71 -1.97 -1.35
C VAL A 109 -10.18 -1.30 -0.08
N PRO A 110 -10.40 -1.85 1.13
CA PRO A 110 -9.89 -1.24 2.35
C PRO A 110 -8.35 -1.29 2.44
N LEU A 111 -7.70 -2.35 1.94
CA LEU A 111 -6.23 -2.44 1.90
C LEU A 111 -5.63 -1.35 1.01
N SER A 112 -6.18 -1.12 -0.19
CA SER A 112 -5.73 -0.03 -1.06
C SER A 112 -5.99 1.34 -0.45
N ALA A 113 -7.14 1.51 0.23
CA ALA A 113 -7.50 2.77 0.91
C ALA A 113 -6.59 3.08 2.10
N ALA A 114 -6.07 2.07 2.80
CA ALA A 114 -5.07 2.23 3.87
C ALA A 114 -3.67 2.52 3.30
N THR A 115 -3.29 1.77 2.26
CA THR A 115 -1.97 1.90 1.61
C THR A 115 -1.76 3.27 0.99
N PHE A 116 -2.78 3.80 0.32
CA PHE A 116 -2.73 5.08 -0.40
C PHE A 116 -2.18 6.24 0.45
N PRO A 117 -2.77 6.61 1.61
CA PRO A 117 -2.31 7.74 2.40
C PRO A 117 -0.99 7.43 3.14
N PHE A 118 -0.76 6.17 3.50
CA PHE A 118 0.48 5.75 4.12
C PHE A 118 1.65 5.94 3.15
N PHE A 119 1.54 5.43 1.93
CA PHE A 119 2.57 5.56 0.91
C PHE A 119 2.73 7.00 0.42
N ALA A 120 1.62 7.76 0.28
CA ALA A 120 1.68 9.18 -0.08
C ALA A 120 2.56 10.00 0.88
N ARG A 121 2.45 9.74 2.18
CA ARG A 121 3.29 10.41 3.18
C ARG A 121 4.76 9.99 3.08
N GLN A 122 5.03 8.72 2.84
CA GLN A 122 6.40 8.23 2.65
C GLN A 122 7.05 8.87 1.42
N VAL A 123 6.34 8.90 0.29
CA VAL A 123 6.78 9.57 -0.94
C VAL A 123 7.05 11.06 -0.69
N GLN A 124 6.12 11.75 -0.01
CA GLN A 124 6.30 13.16 0.32
C GLN A 124 7.59 13.40 1.12
N VAL A 125 7.83 12.63 2.17
CA VAL A 125 9.01 12.78 3.03
C VAL A 125 10.29 12.56 2.23
N VAL A 126 10.35 11.47 1.46
CA VAL A 126 11.52 11.13 0.65
C VAL A 126 11.84 12.20 -0.38
N LEU A 127 10.83 12.63 -1.15
CA LEU A 127 11.05 13.58 -2.23
C LEU A 127 11.27 15.02 -1.72
N ALA A 128 10.74 15.38 -0.56
CA ALA A 128 11.01 16.68 0.06
C ALA A 128 12.43 16.79 0.64
N ASP A 129 13.09 15.66 0.92
CA ASP A 129 14.45 15.57 1.47
C ASP A 129 15.54 15.56 0.37
N LEU A 130 15.16 15.53 -0.90
CA LEU A 130 16.10 15.58 -2.01
C LEU A 130 16.89 16.90 -2.03
N ASP A 131 18.13 16.83 -2.54
CA ASP A 131 18.97 18.03 -2.71
C ASP A 131 18.28 19.04 -3.62
N ARG A 132 18.00 20.18 -3.05
CA ARG A 132 17.33 21.29 -3.73
C ARG A 132 18.16 21.86 -4.87
N GLY A 133 19.49 21.80 -4.76
CA GLY A 133 20.39 22.25 -5.81
C GLY A 133 20.13 21.52 -7.14
N VAL A 134 19.79 20.24 -7.11
CA VAL A 134 19.43 19.47 -8.31
C VAL A 134 18.14 20.00 -8.94
N ILE A 135 17.13 20.28 -8.13
CA ILE A 135 15.83 20.79 -8.61
C ILE A 135 15.99 22.22 -9.14
N GLU A 136 16.72 23.07 -8.43
CA GLU A 136 16.98 24.46 -8.85
C GLU A 136 17.83 24.51 -10.14
N ALA A 137 18.83 23.64 -10.28
CA ALA A 137 19.63 23.52 -11.51
C ALA A 137 18.78 23.09 -12.71
N ALA A 138 17.88 22.13 -12.52
CA ALA A 138 16.95 21.72 -13.58
C ALA A 138 16.05 22.89 -14.02
N GLN A 139 15.49 23.63 -13.06
CA GLN A 139 14.64 24.80 -13.34
C GLN A 139 15.44 25.93 -14.03
N ALA A 140 16.67 26.21 -13.58
CA ALA A 140 17.55 27.20 -14.20
C ALA A 140 17.92 26.84 -15.65
N SER A 141 17.92 25.53 -15.97
CA SER A 141 18.13 25.02 -17.33
C SER A 141 16.87 25.04 -18.19
N GLY A 142 15.75 25.58 -17.70
CA GLY A 142 14.49 25.69 -18.45
C GLY A 142 13.62 24.43 -18.40
N ALA A 143 13.81 23.54 -17.41
CA ALA A 143 12.98 22.35 -17.24
C ALA A 143 11.51 22.71 -17.07
N THR A 144 10.64 22.03 -17.81
CA THR A 144 9.20 22.11 -17.61
C THR A 144 8.79 21.44 -16.29
N LEU A 145 7.54 21.65 -15.85
CA LEU A 145 7.01 20.94 -14.68
C LEU A 145 7.14 19.41 -14.81
N TRP A 146 6.88 18.90 -16.01
CA TRP A 146 7.00 17.46 -16.28
C TRP A 146 8.45 16.96 -16.20
N ASP A 147 9.41 17.74 -16.67
CA ASP A 147 10.83 17.39 -16.56
C ASP A 147 11.28 17.44 -15.10
N THR A 148 10.79 18.42 -14.32
CA THR A 148 11.05 18.50 -12.88
C THR A 148 10.47 17.31 -12.13
N ILE A 149 9.27 16.82 -12.48
CA ILE A 149 8.71 15.57 -11.91
C ILE A 149 9.61 14.37 -12.22
N LYS A 150 10.14 14.27 -13.44
CA LYS A 150 11.09 13.20 -13.77
C LYS A 150 12.36 13.29 -12.93
N VAL A 151 12.87 14.48 -12.68
CA VAL A 151 14.03 14.68 -11.79
C VAL A 151 13.71 14.20 -10.37
N TYR A 152 12.55 14.59 -9.80
CA TYR A 152 12.12 14.09 -8.50
C TYR A 152 12.08 12.56 -8.44
N LEU A 153 11.52 11.92 -9.47
CA LEU A 153 11.37 10.46 -9.52
C LEU A 153 12.72 9.75 -9.74
N SER A 154 13.60 10.30 -10.59
CA SER A 154 14.90 9.68 -10.87
C SER A 154 15.85 9.80 -9.70
N GLU A 155 15.98 10.99 -9.12
CA GLU A 155 16.83 11.22 -7.95
C GLU A 155 16.29 10.53 -6.69
N GLY A 156 14.96 10.51 -6.52
CA GLY A 156 14.30 9.86 -5.40
C GLY A 156 14.17 8.35 -5.53
N LEU A 157 14.49 7.75 -6.68
CA LEU A 157 14.23 6.33 -6.98
C LEU A 157 14.78 5.37 -5.92
N PRO A 158 16.03 5.47 -5.43
CA PRO A 158 16.55 4.56 -4.41
C PRO A 158 15.72 4.57 -3.13
N GLU A 159 15.35 5.77 -2.66
CA GLU A 159 14.58 5.95 -1.45
C GLU A 159 13.10 5.56 -1.66
N LEU A 160 12.55 5.81 -2.84
CA LEU A 160 11.21 5.34 -3.21
C LEU A 160 11.12 3.82 -3.20
N VAL A 161 12.12 3.11 -3.67
CA VAL A 161 12.20 1.64 -3.58
C VAL A 161 12.24 1.20 -2.12
N ARG A 162 13.04 1.88 -1.28
CA ARG A 162 13.14 1.58 0.15
C ARG A 162 11.78 1.74 0.86
N VAL A 163 11.11 2.86 0.67
CA VAL A 163 9.80 3.09 1.31
C VAL A 163 8.69 2.21 0.72
N SER A 164 8.80 1.78 -0.53
CA SER A 164 7.94 0.77 -1.12
C SER A 164 8.06 -0.57 -0.39
N THR A 165 9.28 -0.98 -0.07
CA THR A 165 9.53 -2.21 0.71
C THR A 165 8.90 -2.11 2.11
N VAL A 166 9.09 -0.98 2.80
CA VAL A 166 8.47 -0.74 4.12
C VAL A 166 6.94 -0.81 4.03
N THR A 167 6.37 -0.21 2.98
CA THR A 167 4.93 -0.22 2.76
C THR A 167 4.41 -1.63 2.49
N LEU A 168 5.11 -2.44 1.70
CA LEU A 168 4.77 -3.85 1.44
C LEU A 168 4.79 -4.68 2.74
N ILE A 169 5.78 -4.48 3.60
CA ILE A 169 5.86 -5.17 4.90
C ILE A 169 4.67 -4.78 5.78
N SER A 170 4.34 -3.49 5.86
CA SER A 170 3.16 -3.02 6.61
C SER A 170 1.87 -3.64 6.08
N LEU A 171 1.73 -3.69 4.75
CA LEU A 171 0.56 -4.22 4.08
C LEU A 171 0.36 -5.73 4.32
N VAL A 172 1.43 -6.51 4.40
CA VAL A 172 1.34 -7.92 4.83
C VAL A 172 0.72 -8.04 6.22
N GLY A 173 1.11 -7.17 7.17
CA GLY A 173 0.48 -7.12 8.49
C GLY A 173 -1.03 -6.78 8.44
N GLU A 174 -1.42 -5.86 7.55
CA GLU A 174 -2.85 -5.50 7.35
C GLU A 174 -3.64 -6.64 6.69
N THR A 175 -3.03 -7.41 5.77
CA THR A 175 -3.68 -8.61 5.19
C THR A 175 -3.96 -9.67 6.23
N ALA A 176 -3.12 -9.79 7.27
CA ALA A 176 -3.37 -10.70 8.39
C ALA A 176 -4.63 -10.29 9.17
N MET A 177 -4.82 -8.98 9.42
CA MET A 177 -6.03 -8.45 10.06
C MET A 177 -7.27 -8.65 9.18
N ALA A 178 -7.16 -8.43 7.86
CA ALA A 178 -8.23 -8.68 6.90
C ALA A 178 -8.61 -10.17 6.88
N GLY A 179 -7.64 -11.07 6.97
CA GLY A 179 -7.82 -12.51 7.06
C GLY A 179 -8.69 -12.91 8.26
N ALA A 180 -8.45 -12.31 9.42
CA ALA A 180 -9.21 -12.55 10.66
C ALA A 180 -10.72 -12.26 10.53
N ILE A 181 -11.11 -11.41 9.60
CA ILE A 181 -12.52 -11.02 9.38
C ILE A 181 -13.11 -11.60 8.07
N GLY A 182 -12.47 -12.64 7.51
CA GLY A 182 -13.03 -13.40 6.40
C GLY A 182 -12.46 -13.08 5.02
N ALA A 183 -11.33 -12.38 4.91
CA ALA A 183 -10.66 -12.17 3.63
C ALA A 183 -9.87 -13.42 3.16
N GLY A 184 -9.64 -14.38 4.03
CA GLY A 184 -8.75 -15.52 3.78
C GLY A 184 -7.28 -15.17 4.00
N GLY A 185 -6.38 -15.95 3.41
CA GLY A 185 -4.95 -15.75 3.55
C GLY A 185 -4.35 -16.31 4.85
N LEU A 186 -3.07 -16.02 5.09
CA LEU A 186 -2.34 -16.52 6.25
C LEU A 186 -2.95 -16.08 7.59
N GLY A 187 -3.54 -14.87 7.64
CA GLY A 187 -4.23 -14.38 8.83
C GLY A 187 -5.45 -15.19 9.21
N TYR A 188 -6.14 -15.79 8.25
CA TYR A 188 -7.27 -16.69 8.51
C TYR A 188 -6.83 -18.04 9.12
N ILE A 189 -5.67 -18.55 8.71
CA ILE A 189 -5.14 -19.82 9.23
C ILE A 189 -4.57 -19.65 10.65
N ALA A 190 -4.12 -18.44 10.99
CA ALA A 190 -3.47 -18.15 12.26
C ALA A 190 -4.44 -18.06 13.46
N ILE A 191 -5.77 -18.08 13.22
CA ILE A 191 -6.84 -18.00 14.23
C ILE A 191 -7.51 -19.37 14.35
#